data_3546cf8edf82f6aa81b365115ef983ec
#
_entry.id   3546cf8edf82f6aa81b365115ef983ec
#
_cell.length_a   1.000
_cell.length_b   1.000
_cell.length_c   1.000
_cell.angle_alpha   90.00
_cell.angle_beta   90.00
_cell.angle_gamma   90.00
#
_symmetry.space_group_name_H-M   'P 1'
#
loop_
_entity.id
_entity.type
_entity.pdbx_description
1 polymer ?
#
loop_
_entity_poly.entity_id
_entity_poly.type
_entity_poly.pdbx_seq_one_letter_code
_entity_poly.pdbx_strand_id
1 'polypeptide(L)'
;MDCWNDFIKHINRKIIGFPIWSDEFGKKSSISTLPQWKQEIINKNRNLYENNKKFIDEWLVKWDVRNRFTPTNRKFEWQVGGQIKDIYDGIIQYRTSGIRVKLPTESPALVAMVHLPILGKEKRTISIKEAVRLQSFPDNFKFDEMPQYAFKQLGNAVNVKVVETVFKKFLDYVGCELED
;
A
#
# COMPACT_ATOMS: atom_id res chain seq x y z
N MET A 1 2.84 -7.01 11.60
CA MET A 1 3.10 -5.58 11.36
C MET A 1 4.17 -5.01 12.29
N ASP A 2 4.21 -5.46 13.55
CA ASP A 2 5.17 -4.95 14.55
C ASP A 2 6.64 -5.05 14.11
N CYS A 3 6.99 -6.09 13.37
CA CYS A 3 8.31 -6.25 12.76
C CYS A 3 8.69 -5.05 11.87
N TRP A 4 7.84 -4.67 10.93
CA TRP A 4 8.08 -3.52 10.06
C TRP A 4 7.96 -2.19 10.80
N ASN A 5 7.10 -2.12 11.83
CA ASN A 5 7.01 -0.94 12.69
C ASN A 5 8.32 -0.71 13.46
N ASP A 6 8.88 -1.79 14.02
CA ASP A 6 10.19 -1.76 14.66
C ASP A 6 11.28 -1.29 13.67
N PHE A 7 11.28 -1.83 12.45
CA PHE A 7 12.20 -1.41 11.39
C PHE A 7 12.12 0.10 11.10
N ILE A 8 10.91 0.60 10.85
CA ILE A 8 10.68 2.01 10.49
C ILE A 8 11.05 2.97 11.63
N LYS A 9 10.92 2.56 12.87
CA LYS A 9 11.30 3.37 14.05
C LYS A 9 12.82 3.60 14.16
N HIS A 10 13.61 2.66 13.65
CA HIS A 10 15.08 2.70 13.76
C HIS A 10 15.79 3.21 12.50
N ILE A 11 15.15 3.15 11.34
CA ILE A 11 15.71 3.63 10.08
C ILE A 11 15.32 5.10 9.84
N ASN A 12 16.18 5.87 9.18
CA ASN A 12 15.84 7.21 8.73
C ASN A 12 14.76 7.16 7.63
N ARG A 13 13.51 7.38 8.00
CA ARG A 13 12.35 7.28 7.12
C ARG A 13 12.37 8.21 5.91
N LYS A 14 13.04 9.36 6.02
CA LYS A 14 13.10 10.35 4.93
C LYS A 14 13.89 9.86 3.73
N ILE A 15 14.80 8.90 3.93
CA ILE A 15 15.61 8.34 2.83
C ILE A 15 14.93 7.15 2.14
N ILE A 16 13.81 6.64 2.69
CA ILE A 16 13.09 5.50 2.11
C ILE A 16 12.12 6.03 1.04
N GLY A 17 12.60 6.10 -0.20
CA GLY A 17 11.80 6.44 -1.39
C GLY A 17 11.74 5.29 -2.40
N PHE A 18 11.95 4.05 -1.95
CA PHE A 18 12.00 2.84 -2.78
C PHE A 18 11.44 1.63 -2.02
N PRO A 19 11.01 0.57 -2.73
CA PRO A 19 10.57 -0.67 -2.10
C PRO A 19 11.71 -1.34 -1.33
N ILE A 20 11.48 -1.65 -0.05
CA ILE A 20 12.42 -2.39 0.78
C ILE A 20 12.23 -3.88 0.50
N TRP A 21 13.30 -4.56 0.13
CA TRP A 21 13.36 -6.00 -0.09
C TRP A 21 14.35 -6.62 0.88
N SER A 22 13.86 -7.10 2.02
CA SER A 22 14.73 -7.64 3.08
C SER A 22 15.54 -8.87 2.63
N ASP A 23 15.10 -9.56 1.59
CA ASP A 23 15.85 -10.66 0.99
C ASP A 23 17.15 -10.22 0.31
N GLU A 24 17.33 -8.94 0.03
CA GLU A 24 18.57 -8.40 -0.55
C GLU A 24 19.59 -7.94 0.51
N PHE A 25 19.20 -7.91 1.78
CA PHE A 25 20.09 -7.54 2.87
C PHE A 25 21.24 -8.53 3.01
N GLY A 26 22.48 -8.03 2.95
CA GLY A 26 23.71 -8.79 3.05
C GLY A 26 24.07 -9.64 1.81
N LYS A 27 23.30 -9.60 0.73
CA LYS A 27 23.64 -10.31 -0.51
C LYS A 27 24.72 -9.59 -1.30
N LYS A 28 25.63 -10.39 -1.91
CA LYS A 28 26.72 -9.93 -2.78
C LYS A 28 26.68 -10.53 -4.20
N SER A 29 25.63 -11.29 -4.52
CA SER A 29 25.50 -11.93 -5.84
C SER A 29 25.44 -10.89 -6.96
N SER A 30 26.00 -11.22 -8.14
CA SER A 30 25.92 -10.37 -9.32
C SER A 30 24.46 -10.18 -9.76
N ILE A 31 24.15 -8.97 -10.21
CA ILE A 31 22.83 -8.57 -10.70
C ILE A 31 22.88 -8.00 -12.12
N SER A 32 24.03 -8.12 -12.80
CA SER A 32 24.29 -7.52 -14.12
C SER A 32 23.33 -8.00 -15.22
N THR A 33 22.75 -9.19 -15.07
CA THR A 33 21.79 -9.75 -16.03
C THR A 33 20.34 -9.29 -15.81
N LEU A 34 20.07 -8.56 -14.72
CA LEU A 34 18.73 -8.08 -14.41
C LEU A 34 18.43 -6.76 -15.14
N PRO A 35 17.15 -6.41 -15.36
CA PRO A 35 16.75 -5.09 -15.88
C PRO A 35 17.29 -3.95 -14.98
N GLN A 36 17.67 -2.83 -15.58
CA GLN A 36 18.29 -1.68 -14.89
C GLN A 36 17.49 -1.21 -13.66
N TRP A 37 16.17 -1.01 -13.81
CA TRP A 37 15.31 -0.59 -12.71
C TRP A 37 15.39 -1.52 -11.49
N LYS A 38 15.53 -2.84 -11.75
CA LYS A 38 15.64 -3.84 -10.69
C LYS A 38 17.01 -3.81 -10.02
N GLN A 39 18.08 -3.61 -10.80
CA GLN A 39 19.43 -3.41 -10.27
C GLN A 39 19.48 -2.20 -9.34
N GLU A 40 18.86 -1.09 -9.72
CA GLU A 40 18.79 0.14 -8.92
C GLU A 40 18.10 -0.10 -7.57
N ILE A 41 16.96 -0.79 -7.56
CA ILE A 41 16.25 -1.12 -6.31
C ILE A 41 17.10 -2.06 -5.43
N ILE A 42 17.72 -3.08 -6.01
CA ILE A 42 18.58 -4.02 -5.29
C ILE A 42 19.76 -3.27 -4.66
N ASN A 43 20.43 -2.42 -5.42
CA ASN A 43 21.57 -1.64 -4.93
C ASN A 43 21.16 -0.70 -3.78
N LYS A 44 20.00 -0.03 -3.89
CA LYS A 44 19.47 0.80 -2.79
C LYS A 44 19.21 -0.03 -1.52
N ASN A 45 18.70 -1.25 -1.64
CA ASN A 45 18.46 -2.15 -0.52
C ASN A 45 19.78 -2.64 0.11
N ARG A 46 20.76 -3.00 -0.70
CA ARG A 46 22.09 -3.40 -0.22
C ARG A 46 22.80 -2.25 0.48
N ASN A 47 22.74 -1.04 -0.07
CA ASN A 47 23.29 0.15 0.56
C ASN A 47 22.56 0.51 1.87
N LEU A 48 21.23 0.35 1.93
CA LEU A 48 20.46 0.53 3.15
C LEU A 48 20.95 -0.43 4.24
N TYR A 49 21.19 -1.68 3.89
CA TYR A 49 21.74 -2.69 4.80
C TYR A 49 23.15 -2.32 5.28
N GLU A 50 24.08 -2.00 4.38
CA GLU A 50 25.46 -1.68 4.77
C GLU A 50 25.52 -0.47 5.72
N ASN A 51 24.70 0.56 5.46
CA ASN A 51 24.65 1.76 6.30
C ASN A 51 23.96 1.53 7.67
N ASN A 52 23.24 0.43 7.85
CA ASN A 52 22.49 0.13 9.06
C ASN A 52 22.73 -1.32 9.53
N LYS A 53 23.87 -1.89 9.17
CA LYS A 53 24.15 -3.33 9.28
C LYS A 53 23.87 -3.88 10.67
N LYS A 54 24.40 -3.25 11.71
CA LYS A 54 24.24 -3.72 13.10
C LYS A 54 22.75 -3.87 13.47
N PHE A 55 21.99 -2.79 13.26
CA PHE A 55 20.55 -2.81 13.57
C PHE A 55 19.79 -3.84 12.73
N ILE A 56 20.06 -3.92 11.42
CA ILE A 56 19.34 -4.83 10.53
C ILE A 56 19.65 -6.28 10.84
N ASP A 57 20.88 -6.63 11.19
CA ASP A 57 21.25 -8.00 11.62
C ASP A 57 20.49 -8.39 12.91
N GLU A 58 20.46 -7.50 13.91
CA GLU A 58 19.70 -7.70 15.15
C GLU A 58 18.18 -7.83 14.86
N TRP A 59 17.65 -6.99 13.98
CA TRP A 59 16.24 -7.02 13.58
C TRP A 59 15.87 -8.32 12.83
N LEU A 60 16.71 -8.78 11.90
CA LEU A 60 16.50 -10.04 11.18
C LEU A 60 16.41 -11.24 12.14
N VAL A 61 17.29 -11.27 13.15
CA VAL A 61 17.31 -12.32 14.18
C VAL A 61 16.12 -12.19 15.12
N LYS A 62 15.90 -11.00 15.69
CA LYS A 62 14.80 -10.72 16.62
C LYS A 62 13.45 -11.16 16.10
N TRP A 63 13.18 -10.88 14.82
CA TRP A 63 11.89 -11.17 14.20
C TRP A 63 11.86 -12.46 13.41
N ASP A 64 12.99 -13.15 13.28
CA ASP A 64 13.16 -14.36 12.45
C ASP A 64 12.53 -14.19 11.07
N VAL A 65 12.86 -13.07 10.43
CA VAL A 65 12.19 -12.56 9.22
C VAL A 65 12.23 -13.58 8.08
N ARG A 66 13.35 -14.30 7.95
CA ARG A 66 13.55 -15.24 6.84
C ARG A 66 12.69 -16.50 6.94
N ASN A 67 12.39 -16.96 8.16
CA ASN A 67 11.64 -18.20 8.38
C ASN A 67 10.16 -17.94 8.64
N ARG A 68 9.82 -16.87 9.37
CA ARG A 68 8.43 -16.58 9.78
C ARG A 68 7.61 -15.81 8.74
N PHE A 69 8.26 -15.13 7.78
CA PHE A 69 7.55 -14.30 6.82
C PHE A 69 7.61 -14.91 5.42
N THR A 70 6.48 -14.88 4.72
CA THR A 70 6.43 -15.25 3.30
C THR A 70 7.29 -14.30 2.46
N PRO A 71 7.79 -14.72 1.28
CA PRO A 71 8.55 -13.83 0.40
C PRO A 71 7.86 -12.51 0.08
N THR A 72 6.53 -12.51 0.03
CA THR A 72 5.73 -11.30 -0.17
C THR A 72 5.81 -10.37 1.04
N ASN A 73 5.66 -10.90 2.25
CA ASN A 73 5.66 -10.10 3.48
C ASN A 73 7.06 -9.61 3.88
N ARG A 74 8.12 -10.10 3.22
CA ARG A 74 9.49 -9.62 3.33
C ARG A 74 9.78 -8.40 2.44
N LYS A 75 8.75 -7.90 1.72
CA LYS A 75 8.80 -6.68 0.92
C LYS A 75 7.92 -5.62 1.55
N PHE A 76 8.41 -4.39 1.61
CA PHE A 76 7.74 -3.30 2.29
C PHE A 76 7.88 -1.98 1.52
N GLU A 77 6.79 -1.25 1.39
CA GLU A 77 6.73 0.06 0.73
C GLU A 77 6.27 1.11 1.74
N TRP A 78 7.16 2.02 2.10
CA TRP A 78 6.89 3.15 2.97
C TRP A 78 6.61 4.40 2.13
N GLN A 79 5.33 4.70 1.85
CA GLN A 79 4.93 5.80 0.95
C GLN A 79 4.50 7.07 1.70
N VAL A 80 4.92 7.25 2.92
CA VAL A 80 4.51 8.36 3.79
C VAL A 80 5.67 9.29 4.18
N GLY A 81 6.88 9.03 3.71
CA GLY A 81 8.06 9.84 4.02
C GLY A 81 8.28 9.98 5.52
N GLY A 82 8.42 11.23 5.98
CA GLY A 82 8.60 11.57 7.39
C GLY A 82 7.32 12.02 8.12
N GLN A 83 6.15 12.00 7.45
CA GLN A 83 4.91 12.59 7.96
C GLN A 83 4.31 11.82 9.14
N ILE A 84 4.45 10.51 9.16
CA ILE A 84 4.07 9.67 10.31
C ILE A 84 5.28 8.89 10.81
N LYS A 85 5.23 8.45 12.06
CA LYS A 85 6.34 7.76 12.75
C LYS A 85 6.01 6.30 13.08
N ASP A 86 4.76 5.94 12.99
CA ASP A 86 4.25 4.62 13.33
C ASP A 86 3.44 4.08 12.14
N ILE A 87 3.63 2.81 11.82
CA ILE A 87 2.89 2.13 10.74
C ILE A 87 1.38 2.19 11.01
N TYR A 88 1.00 2.13 12.29
CA TYR A 88 -0.39 2.17 12.70
C TYR A 88 -1.04 3.55 12.60
N ASP A 89 -0.28 4.61 12.35
CA ASP A 89 -0.85 5.92 12.00
C ASP A 89 -1.26 6.02 10.53
N GLY A 90 -0.94 5.03 9.72
CA GLY A 90 -1.22 5.00 8.28
C GLY A 90 -2.33 4.03 7.87
N ILE A 91 -2.59 3.99 6.57
CA ILE A 91 -3.37 2.95 5.91
C ILE A 91 -2.43 1.88 5.40
N ILE A 92 -2.68 0.64 5.84
CA ILE A 92 -1.84 -0.52 5.55
C ILE A 92 -2.54 -1.40 4.52
N GLN A 93 -1.79 -1.89 3.55
CA GLN A 93 -2.30 -2.82 2.54
C GLN A 93 -1.34 -3.98 2.35
N TYR A 94 -1.85 -5.20 2.50
CA TYR A 94 -1.14 -6.41 2.06
C TYR A 94 -1.39 -6.62 0.58
N ARG A 95 -0.33 -6.76 -0.21
CA ARG A 95 -0.40 -6.92 -1.66
C ARG A 95 0.48 -8.07 -2.10
N THR A 96 0.26 -8.59 -3.30
CA THR A 96 1.14 -9.61 -3.92
C THR A 96 2.58 -9.10 -4.10
N SER A 97 2.76 -7.77 -4.27
CA SER A 97 4.08 -7.12 -4.38
C SER A 97 4.73 -6.77 -3.05
N GLY A 98 4.04 -6.96 -1.92
CA GLY A 98 4.53 -6.62 -0.58
C GLY A 98 3.53 -5.81 0.24
N ILE A 99 3.93 -5.48 1.45
CA ILE A 99 3.16 -4.63 2.37
C ILE A 99 3.41 -3.17 2.00
N ARG A 100 2.34 -2.38 1.94
CA ARG A 100 2.41 -0.94 1.69
C ARG A 100 1.78 -0.16 2.82
N VAL A 101 2.38 0.99 3.16
CA VAL A 101 1.80 1.98 4.08
C VAL A 101 1.65 3.30 3.35
N LYS A 102 0.46 3.88 3.44
CA LYS A 102 0.10 5.21 2.91
C LYS A 102 -0.35 6.14 4.04
N LEU A 103 -0.42 7.43 3.74
CA LEU A 103 -1.01 8.41 4.65
C LEU A 103 -2.49 8.12 4.88
N PRO A 104 -3.05 8.44 6.07
CA PRO A 104 -4.47 8.24 6.35
C PRO A 104 -5.39 9.12 5.49
N THR A 105 -4.83 10.11 4.82
CA THR A 105 -5.53 10.99 3.86
C THR A 105 -5.59 10.43 2.43
N GLU A 106 -4.92 9.31 2.18
CA GLU A 106 -4.79 8.71 0.85
C GLU A 106 -5.26 7.25 0.86
N SER A 107 -6.49 7.00 0.40
CA SER A 107 -6.94 5.63 0.23
C SER A 107 -6.23 4.95 -0.95
N PRO A 108 -5.72 3.72 -0.77
CA PRO A 108 -5.34 2.91 -1.92
C PRO A 108 -6.58 2.58 -2.75
N ALA A 109 -6.39 2.39 -4.06
CA ALA A 109 -7.47 1.95 -4.93
C ALA A 109 -8.10 0.65 -4.42
N LEU A 110 -9.42 0.59 -4.41
CA LEU A 110 -10.15 -0.64 -4.20
C LEU A 110 -9.99 -1.50 -5.45
N VAL A 111 -9.63 -2.74 -5.25
CA VAL A 111 -9.47 -3.72 -6.33
C VAL A 111 -10.40 -4.90 -6.09
N ALA A 112 -10.87 -5.55 -7.15
CA ALA A 112 -11.78 -6.70 -7.08
C ALA A 112 -11.14 -7.96 -6.46
N MET A 113 -10.15 -7.79 -5.60
CA MET A 113 -9.40 -8.84 -4.91
C MET A 113 -9.41 -8.59 -3.40
N VAL A 114 -9.12 -9.63 -2.63
CA VAL A 114 -9.24 -9.65 -1.15
C VAL A 114 -8.15 -8.83 -0.42
N HIS A 115 -7.55 -7.83 -1.05
CA HIS A 115 -6.51 -6.98 -0.46
C HIS A 115 -7.09 -5.67 0.08
N LEU A 116 -7.97 -5.79 1.07
CA LEU A 116 -8.64 -4.64 1.67
C LEU A 116 -7.64 -3.75 2.42
N PRO A 117 -7.80 -2.43 2.36
CA PRO A 117 -7.07 -1.51 3.22
C PRO A 117 -7.35 -1.77 4.69
N ILE A 118 -6.32 -1.67 5.51
CA ILE A 118 -6.40 -1.76 6.97
C ILE A 118 -6.21 -0.36 7.53
N LEU A 119 -7.15 0.08 8.33
CA LEU A 119 -7.05 1.30 9.12
C LEU A 119 -6.13 1.03 10.29
N GLY A 120 -4.92 1.58 10.24
CA GLY A 120 -3.87 1.23 11.19
C GLY A 120 -4.26 1.54 12.65
N LYS A 121 -4.86 2.70 12.89
CA LYS A 121 -5.30 3.12 14.24
C LYS A 121 -6.32 2.16 14.85
N GLU A 122 -7.31 1.76 14.06
CA GLU A 122 -8.37 0.85 14.50
C GLU A 122 -7.97 -0.62 14.42
N LYS A 123 -6.84 -0.93 13.77
CA LYS A 123 -6.33 -2.30 13.55
C LYS A 123 -7.37 -3.23 12.91
N ARG A 124 -8.20 -2.70 12.01
CA ARG A 124 -9.24 -3.43 11.27
C ARG A 124 -9.22 -3.09 9.79
N THR A 125 -9.78 -3.93 8.98
CA THR A 125 -10.08 -3.61 7.57
C THR A 125 -11.18 -2.57 7.47
N ILE A 126 -11.25 -1.87 6.34
CA ILE A 126 -12.40 -1.00 6.03
C ILE A 126 -13.69 -1.82 5.98
N SER A 127 -14.78 -1.23 6.42
CA SER A 127 -16.13 -1.79 6.30
C SER A 127 -16.68 -1.57 4.88
N ILE A 128 -17.73 -2.33 4.51
CA ILE A 128 -18.45 -2.13 3.24
C ILE A 128 -18.95 -0.69 3.14
N LYS A 129 -19.53 -0.15 4.22
CA LYS A 129 -20.06 1.23 4.24
C LYS A 129 -18.98 2.29 3.99
N GLU A 130 -17.78 2.12 4.56
CA GLU A 130 -16.64 2.99 4.27
C GLU A 130 -16.18 2.87 2.81
N ALA A 131 -16.14 1.66 2.27
CA ALA A 131 -15.78 1.43 0.87
C ALA A 131 -16.81 1.99 -0.11
N VAL A 132 -18.11 1.91 0.21
CA VAL A 132 -19.21 2.54 -0.54
C VAL A 132 -19.00 4.05 -0.63
N ARG A 133 -18.72 4.70 0.51
CA ARG A 133 -18.45 6.14 0.57
C ARG A 133 -17.17 6.54 -0.16
N LEU A 134 -16.11 5.74 -0.08
CA LEU A 134 -14.89 5.97 -0.84
C LEU A 134 -15.11 5.96 -2.36
N GLN A 135 -16.07 5.16 -2.84
CA GLN A 135 -16.48 5.11 -4.24
C GLN A 135 -17.60 6.14 -4.57
N SER A 136 -17.96 6.97 -3.60
CA SER A 136 -18.99 8.01 -3.74
C SER A 136 -20.38 7.50 -4.14
N PHE A 137 -20.69 6.25 -3.79
CA PHE A 137 -22.05 5.77 -3.92
C PHE A 137 -22.94 6.36 -2.81
N PRO A 138 -24.23 6.60 -3.08
CA PRO A 138 -25.14 7.03 -2.05
C PRO A 138 -25.31 5.95 -0.95
N ASP A 139 -25.54 6.41 0.30
CA ASP A 139 -25.59 5.51 1.47
C ASP A 139 -26.73 4.46 1.40
N ASN A 140 -27.77 4.68 0.57
CA ASN A 140 -28.87 3.76 0.33
C ASN A 140 -28.63 2.78 -0.82
N PHE A 141 -27.50 2.88 -1.51
CA PHE A 141 -27.15 1.93 -2.58
C PHE A 141 -26.91 0.54 -2.01
N LYS A 142 -27.58 -0.46 -2.58
CA LYS A 142 -27.49 -1.84 -2.10
C LYS A 142 -26.40 -2.60 -2.84
N PHE A 143 -25.49 -3.12 -2.09
CA PHE A 143 -24.50 -4.12 -2.53
C PHE A 143 -24.91 -5.50 -2.04
N ASP A 144 -24.19 -6.53 -2.49
CA ASP A 144 -24.38 -7.89 -2.01
C ASP A 144 -24.20 -7.97 -0.49
N GLU A 145 -25.00 -8.79 0.18
CA GLU A 145 -24.93 -8.96 1.63
C GLU A 145 -23.66 -9.69 2.08
N MET A 146 -23.09 -10.53 1.20
CA MET A 146 -21.83 -11.22 1.47
C MET A 146 -20.65 -10.27 1.22
N PRO A 147 -19.82 -9.98 2.25
CA PRO A 147 -18.74 -9.00 2.16
C PRO A 147 -17.78 -9.23 0.98
N GLN A 148 -17.47 -10.48 0.67
CA GLN A 148 -16.57 -10.83 -0.43
C GLN A 148 -17.11 -10.39 -1.80
N TYR A 149 -18.42 -10.48 -2.02
CA TYR A 149 -19.05 -10.05 -3.26
C TYR A 149 -19.24 -8.54 -3.30
N ALA A 150 -19.64 -7.92 -2.17
CA ALA A 150 -19.73 -6.47 -2.06
C ALA A 150 -18.39 -5.80 -2.37
N PHE A 151 -17.28 -6.27 -1.78
CA PHE A 151 -15.95 -5.73 -2.08
C PHE A 151 -15.49 -6.00 -3.52
N LYS A 152 -15.88 -7.13 -4.11
CA LYS A 152 -15.61 -7.40 -5.52
C LYS A 152 -16.38 -6.43 -6.43
N GLN A 153 -17.64 -6.16 -6.15
CA GLN A 153 -18.45 -5.17 -6.86
C GLN A 153 -17.84 -3.78 -6.75
N LEU A 154 -17.49 -3.34 -5.52
CA LEU A 154 -16.86 -2.06 -5.27
C LEU A 154 -15.48 -1.91 -5.93
N GLY A 155 -14.70 -2.99 -6.00
CA GLY A 155 -13.40 -3.00 -6.65
C GLY A 155 -13.47 -2.96 -8.18
N ASN A 156 -14.59 -3.41 -8.77
CA ASN A 156 -14.89 -3.30 -10.20
C ASN A 156 -15.56 -1.97 -10.56
N ALA A 157 -16.11 -1.27 -9.58
CA ALA A 157 -16.81 -0.01 -9.79
C ALA A 157 -15.81 1.13 -10.06
N VAL A 158 -16.27 2.12 -10.81
CA VAL A 158 -15.59 3.41 -10.94
C VAL A 158 -16.22 4.39 -9.94
N ASN A 159 -15.42 5.31 -9.39
CA ASN A 159 -15.92 6.31 -8.44
C ASN A 159 -17.01 7.17 -9.09
N VAL A 160 -18.20 7.18 -8.50
CA VAL A 160 -19.39 7.83 -9.05
C VAL A 160 -19.16 9.32 -9.28
N LYS A 161 -18.54 10.03 -8.30
CA LYS A 161 -18.29 11.46 -8.40
C LYS A 161 -17.30 11.82 -9.51
N VAL A 162 -16.30 10.98 -9.72
CA VAL A 162 -15.34 11.16 -10.83
C VAL A 162 -16.05 11.04 -12.17
N VAL A 163 -16.86 9.98 -12.36
CA VAL A 163 -17.62 9.78 -13.60
C VAL A 163 -18.57 10.94 -13.85
N GLU A 164 -19.34 11.34 -12.84
CA GLU A 164 -20.25 12.49 -12.91
C GLU A 164 -19.50 13.76 -13.34
N THR A 165 -18.35 14.03 -12.73
CA THR A 165 -17.57 15.24 -13.03
C THR A 165 -17.03 15.22 -14.48
N VAL A 166 -16.50 14.09 -14.92
CA VAL A 166 -16.00 13.93 -16.30
C VAL A 166 -17.15 14.07 -17.30
N PHE A 167 -18.30 13.44 -17.02
CA PHE A 167 -19.44 13.45 -17.90
C PHE A 167 -20.05 14.85 -18.04
N LYS A 168 -20.20 15.60 -16.93
CA LYS A 168 -20.63 17.00 -16.96
C LYS A 168 -19.71 17.86 -17.84
N LYS A 169 -18.39 17.71 -17.67
CA LYS A 169 -17.42 18.44 -18.50
C LYS A 169 -17.48 18.06 -19.98
N PHE A 170 -17.77 16.80 -20.29
CA PHE A 170 -17.98 16.36 -21.66
C PHE A 170 -19.23 17.00 -22.25
N LEU A 171 -20.36 17.06 -21.53
CA LEU A 171 -21.59 17.70 -21.97
C LEU A 171 -21.39 19.19 -22.20
N ASP A 172 -20.73 19.89 -21.29
CA ASP A 172 -20.33 21.31 -21.45
C ASP A 172 -19.55 21.51 -22.76
N TYR A 173 -18.61 20.59 -23.06
CA TYR A 173 -17.78 20.66 -24.28
C TYR A 173 -18.58 20.46 -25.58
N VAL A 174 -19.55 19.56 -25.58
CA VAL A 174 -20.38 19.28 -26.78
C VAL A 174 -21.61 20.18 -26.89
N GLY A 175 -21.81 21.13 -25.97
CA GLY A 175 -22.91 22.07 -25.96
C GLY A 175 -24.26 21.44 -25.63
N CYS A 176 -24.29 20.31 -24.89
CA CYS A 176 -25.52 19.72 -24.39
C CYS A 176 -25.78 20.20 -22.96
N GLU A 177 -26.93 20.85 -22.73
CA GLU A 177 -27.41 21.16 -21.39
C GLU A 177 -28.09 19.92 -20.78
N LEU A 178 -27.80 19.64 -19.50
CA LEU A 178 -28.59 18.66 -18.72
C LEU A 178 -29.86 19.38 -18.26
N GLU A 179 -31.01 18.89 -18.70
CA GLU A 179 -32.28 19.23 -18.05
C GLU A 179 -32.28 18.66 -16.62
N ASP A 180 -32.59 19.50 -15.61
CA ASP A 180 -32.64 19.18 -14.17
C ASP A 180 -33.77 18.18 -13.83
#